data_1fc5e4c90905dbcc91a7066d8b2857ca
#
_entry.id   1fc5e4c90905dbcc91a7066d8b2857ca
#
_cell.length_a   1.000
_cell.length_b   1.000
_cell.length_c   1.000
_cell.angle_alpha   90.00
_cell.angle_beta   90.00
_cell.angle_gamma   90.00
#
_symmetry.space_group_name_H-M   'P 1'
#
loop_
_entity.id
_entity.type
_entity.pdbx_description
1 polymer ?
#
loop_
_entity_poly.entity_id
_entity_poly.type
_entity_poly.pdbx_seq_one_letter_code
_entity_poly.pdbx_strand_id
1 'polypeptide(L)'
;SRIFIEACVKTTGGEAMVQIRDAHTNIVRIEANGEVLLEKEEASVEGGHEEKPLIHNYTLKQIYEYAKEVPAEEIEFIKAAYEMNYALFEEGIQNPRTTYARYLLEKNGGKIISDDELKTASLLCNAAIEARVIGLDKPAMSITGSGAHGIIATMPLYGVCKIRGLSDATLYRATALSYLICMYIKEYSGKLSAFCGCGIAAGTGMACALVFLHGGDEHAMARTINNMSSSITGMICHG
;
A
#
# COMPACT_ATOMS: atom_id res chain seq x y z
N SER A 1 -1.86 -17.38 2.25
CA SER A 1 -0.47 -17.92 2.19
C SER A 1 0.21 -17.69 3.53
N ARG A 2 0.91 -18.71 4.03
CA ARG A 2 1.67 -18.59 5.27
C ARG A 2 3.07 -18.03 4.96
N ILE A 3 3.55 -17.13 5.80
CA ILE A 3 4.92 -16.62 5.73
C ILE A 3 5.85 -17.67 6.35
N PHE A 4 6.92 -18.02 5.64
CA PHE A 4 8.03 -18.77 6.19
C PHE A 4 9.34 -18.18 5.66
N ILE A 5 10.21 -17.77 6.57
CA ILE A 5 11.53 -17.23 6.25
C ILE A 5 12.55 -17.96 7.09
N GLU A 6 13.59 -18.49 6.47
CA GLU A 6 14.77 -19.01 7.13
C GLU A 6 16.00 -18.23 6.67
N ALA A 7 16.72 -17.66 7.60
CA ALA A 7 17.96 -16.95 7.34
C ALA A 7 19.12 -17.62 8.08
N CYS A 8 20.16 -18.01 7.32
CA CYS A 8 21.37 -18.62 7.86
C CYS A 8 22.59 -17.75 7.56
N VAL A 9 23.45 -17.59 8.54
CA VAL A 9 24.74 -16.92 8.41
C VAL A 9 25.84 -17.88 8.84
N LYS A 10 26.87 -18.02 7.97
CA LYS A 10 28.09 -18.81 8.26
C LYS A 10 29.30 -17.92 8.15
N THR A 11 30.15 -17.99 9.16
CA THR A 11 31.41 -17.24 9.24
C THR A 11 32.54 -18.16 9.69
N THR A 12 33.77 -17.68 9.66
CA THR A 12 34.90 -18.41 10.25
C THR A 12 34.80 -18.59 11.78
N GLY A 13 33.98 -17.79 12.44
CA GLY A 13 33.75 -17.83 13.90
C GLY A 13 32.53 -18.65 14.32
N GLY A 14 31.71 -19.13 13.38
CA GLY A 14 30.51 -19.91 13.72
C GLY A 14 29.38 -19.74 12.72
N GLU A 15 28.25 -20.35 13.03
CA GLU A 15 27.01 -20.26 12.25
C GLU A 15 25.82 -19.91 13.13
N ALA A 16 24.86 -19.22 12.54
CA ALA A 16 23.58 -18.91 13.18
C ALA A 16 22.42 -19.03 12.18
N MET A 17 21.25 -19.37 12.71
CA MET A 17 20.02 -19.51 11.94
C MET A 17 18.85 -18.91 12.69
N VAL A 18 17.94 -18.24 11.95
CA VAL A 18 16.68 -17.70 12.47
C VAL A 18 15.54 -18.13 11.57
N GLN A 19 14.44 -18.58 12.15
CA GLN A 19 13.19 -18.86 11.45
C GLN A 19 12.08 -17.92 11.90
N ILE A 20 11.33 -17.43 10.92
CA ILE A 20 10.14 -16.60 11.11
C ILE A 20 8.96 -17.30 10.45
N ARG A 21 7.81 -17.38 11.14
CA ARG A 21 6.59 -18.03 10.62
C ARG A 21 5.35 -17.17 10.83
N ASP A 22 4.43 -17.24 9.89
CA ASP A 22 3.06 -16.69 9.90
C ASP A 22 2.98 -15.16 9.94
N ALA A 23 3.84 -14.46 10.65
CA ALA A 23 3.95 -13.00 10.66
C ALA A 23 5.42 -12.59 10.58
N HIS A 24 5.73 -11.46 9.93
CA HIS A 24 7.09 -10.97 9.69
C HIS A 24 7.91 -10.73 10.97
N THR A 25 7.26 -10.55 12.10
CA THR A 25 7.89 -10.34 13.42
C THR A 25 7.85 -11.57 14.34
N ASN A 26 7.22 -12.68 13.88
CA ASN A 26 7.10 -13.87 14.70
C ASN A 26 8.31 -14.79 14.50
N ILE A 27 9.38 -14.53 15.24
CA ILE A 27 10.54 -15.43 15.32
C ILE A 27 10.11 -16.67 16.08
N VAL A 28 10.26 -17.86 15.46
CA VAL A 28 9.88 -19.14 16.04
C VAL A 28 11.09 -20.00 16.42
N ARG A 29 12.25 -19.81 15.80
CA ARG A 29 13.47 -20.52 16.13
C ARG A 29 14.70 -19.63 15.96
N ILE A 30 15.63 -19.73 16.89
CA ILE A 30 16.99 -19.17 16.81
C ILE A 30 17.96 -20.27 17.21
N GLU A 31 18.98 -20.46 16.38
CA GLU A 31 20.05 -21.42 16.62
C GLU A 31 21.41 -20.74 16.39
N ALA A 32 22.40 -21.06 17.21
CA ALA A 32 23.76 -20.58 17.04
C ALA A 32 24.75 -21.72 17.38
N ASN A 33 25.65 -22.03 16.44
CA ASN A 33 26.70 -23.08 16.60
C ASN A 33 26.15 -24.45 17.03
N GLY A 34 24.94 -24.79 16.53
CA GLY A 34 24.26 -26.05 16.86
C GLY A 34 23.48 -26.02 18.20
N GLU A 35 23.49 -24.89 18.90
CA GLU A 35 22.69 -24.69 20.13
C GLU A 35 21.39 -23.97 19.80
N VAL A 36 20.25 -24.50 20.21
CA VAL A 36 18.93 -23.89 20.07
C VAL A 36 18.72 -22.87 21.18
N LEU A 37 18.72 -21.57 20.83
CA LEU A 37 18.56 -20.47 21.77
C LEU A 37 17.09 -20.09 21.98
N LEU A 38 16.25 -20.33 20.98
CA LEU A 38 14.81 -20.11 21.01
C LEU A 38 14.13 -21.18 20.15
N GLU A 39 13.12 -21.82 20.71
CA GLU A 39 12.17 -22.65 19.97
C GLU A 39 10.77 -22.42 20.54
N LYS A 40 9.87 -21.92 19.71
CA LYS A 40 8.45 -21.82 20.04
C LYS A 40 7.77 -23.07 19.51
N GLU A 41 7.03 -23.74 20.38
CA GLU A 41 6.14 -24.81 19.95
C GLU A 41 5.21 -24.30 18.85
N GLU A 42 5.02 -25.11 17.81
CA GLU A 42 3.96 -24.81 16.85
C GLU A 42 2.64 -24.76 17.65
N ALA A 43 2.05 -23.58 17.74
CA ALA A 43 0.67 -23.50 18.21
C ALA A 43 -0.11 -24.44 17.31
N SER A 44 -0.57 -25.57 17.85
CA SER A 44 -1.46 -26.48 17.18
C SER A 44 -2.63 -25.62 16.69
N VAL A 45 -2.75 -25.45 15.38
CA VAL A 45 -3.95 -24.87 14.77
C VAL A 45 -5.03 -25.92 14.93
N GLU A 46 -5.44 -26.16 16.19
CA GLU A 46 -6.74 -26.76 16.43
C GLU A 46 -7.74 -25.78 15.83
N GLY A 47 -8.52 -26.29 14.86
CA GLY A 47 -9.53 -25.63 14.08
C GLY A 47 -10.25 -24.44 14.74
N GLY A 48 -9.51 -23.39 15.01
CA GLY A 48 -10.07 -22.12 15.36
C GLY A 48 -10.86 -21.64 14.14
N HIS A 49 -12.13 -21.40 14.29
CA HIS A 49 -12.90 -20.63 13.33
C HIS A 49 -12.06 -19.40 13.01
N GLU A 50 -11.52 -19.29 11.77
CA GLU A 50 -10.91 -18.05 11.32
C GLU A 50 -12.01 -16.99 11.48
N GLU A 51 -11.90 -16.17 12.52
CA GLU A 51 -12.84 -15.06 12.69
C GLU A 51 -12.75 -14.23 11.40
N LYS A 52 -13.91 -14.04 10.79
CA LYS A 52 -14.01 -13.24 9.58
C LYS A 52 -13.35 -11.88 9.84
N PRO A 53 -12.40 -11.43 8.99
CA PRO A 53 -11.74 -10.15 9.19
C PRO A 53 -12.76 -9.03 9.42
N LEU A 54 -12.52 -8.16 10.39
CA LEU A 54 -13.46 -7.11 10.79
C LEU A 54 -13.99 -6.31 9.61
N ILE A 55 -13.10 -5.97 8.67
CA ILE A 55 -13.44 -5.17 7.48
C ILE A 55 -14.48 -5.88 6.58
N HIS A 56 -14.52 -7.21 6.56
CA HIS A 56 -15.49 -7.97 5.79
C HIS A 56 -16.92 -7.98 6.37
N ASN A 57 -17.13 -7.37 7.53
CA ASN A 57 -18.47 -7.15 8.08
C ASN A 57 -19.15 -5.91 7.48
N TYR A 58 -18.42 -5.10 6.73
CA TYR A 58 -18.93 -3.88 6.13
C TYR A 58 -19.16 -4.05 4.63
N THR A 59 -20.22 -3.44 4.13
CA THR A 59 -20.53 -3.36 2.71
C THR A 59 -19.80 -2.19 2.06
N LEU A 60 -19.69 -2.19 0.72
CA LEU A 60 -19.14 -1.04 -0.02
C LEU A 60 -19.90 0.25 0.30
N LYS A 61 -21.22 0.17 0.43
CA LYS A 61 -22.07 1.31 0.81
C LYS A 61 -21.68 1.90 2.18
N GLN A 62 -21.51 1.04 3.18
CA GLN A 62 -21.12 1.49 4.53
C GLN A 62 -19.71 2.11 4.53
N ILE A 63 -18.78 1.54 3.78
CA ILE A 63 -17.42 2.10 3.62
C ILE A 63 -17.48 3.47 2.93
N TYR A 64 -18.31 3.62 1.91
CA TYR A 64 -18.53 4.90 1.22
C TYR A 64 -19.15 5.95 2.14
N GLU A 65 -20.23 5.60 2.85
CA GLU A 65 -20.90 6.51 3.79
C GLU A 65 -19.96 6.94 4.91
N TYR A 66 -19.20 6.01 5.49
CA TYR A 66 -18.19 6.34 6.48
C TYR A 66 -17.18 7.36 5.93
N ALA A 67 -16.60 7.11 4.77
CA ALA A 67 -15.62 8.03 4.19
C ALA A 67 -16.22 9.41 3.90
N LYS A 68 -17.50 9.48 3.56
CA LYS A 68 -18.22 10.74 3.29
C LYS A 68 -18.47 11.54 4.55
N GLU A 69 -18.76 10.89 5.66
CA GLU A 69 -19.30 11.51 6.88
C GLU A 69 -18.29 11.61 8.02
N VAL A 70 -17.21 10.80 8.00
CA VAL A 70 -16.22 10.78 9.09
C VAL A 70 -15.68 12.20 9.37
N PRO A 71 -15.69 12.66 10.65
CA PRO A 71 -15.07 13.91 11.02
C PRO A 71 -13.58 13.94 10.63
N ALA A 72 -13.12 15.06 10.05
CA ALA A 72 -11.75 15.16 9.56
C ALA A 72 -10.71 14.97 10.66
N GLU A 73 -11.02 15.42 11.88
CA GLU A 73 -10.21 15.30 13.08
C GLU A 73 -9.96 13.86 13.51
N GLU A 74 -10.91 12.95 13.27
CA GLU A 74 -10.76 11.52 13.60
C GLU A 74 -9.79 10.79 12.66
N ILE A 75 -9.59 11.32 11.47
CA ILE A 75 -8.72 10.73 10.42
C ILE A 75 -7.52 11.64 10.07
N GLU A 76 -7.25 12.68 10.87
CA GLU A 76 -6.13 13.59 10.63
C GLU A 76 -4.76 12.88 10.66
N PHE A 77 -4.64 11.76 11.38
CA PHE A 77 -3.43 10.92 11.37
C PHE A 77 -3.00 10.47 9.98
N ILE A 78 -3.91 10.44 9.00
CA ILE A 78 -3.62 10.15 7.58
C ILE A 78 -2.62 11.17 7.00
N LYS A 79 -2.55 12.39 7.54
CA LYS A 79 -1.56 13.40 7.16
C LYS A 79 -0.14 12.86 7.14
N ALA A 80 0.22 12.02 8.13
CA ALA A 80 1.56 11.42 8.21
C ALA A 80 1.92 10.58 6.98
N ALA A 81 0.94 9.96 6.32
CA ALA A 81 1.17 9.20 5.10
C ALA A 81 1.62 10.11 3.93
N TYR A 82 1.04 11.29 3.84
CA TYR A 82 1.42 12.28 2.83
C TYR A 82 2.77 12.89 3.10
N GLU A 83 3.06 13.26 4.33
CA GLU A 83 4.36 13.81 4.73
C GLU A 83 5.49 12.83 4.39
N MET A 84 5.29 11.56 4.73
CA MET A 84 6.29 10.52 4.48
C MET A 84 6.44 10.18 2.99
N ASN A 85 5.33 9.94 2.30
CA ASN A 85 5.37 9.54 0.88
C ASN A 85 5.78 10.69 -0.03
N TYR A 86 5.46 11.95 0.34
CA TYR A 86 5.93 13.12 -0.39
C TYR A 86 7.43 13.35 -0.24
N ALA A 87 7.98 13.15 0.97
CA ALA A 87 9.43 13.20 1.18
C ALA A 87 10.17 12.12 0.37
N LEU A 88 9.58 10.94 0.23
CA LEU A 88 10.12 9.89 -0.63
C LEU A 88 10.02 10.25 -2.13
N PHE A 89 8.92 10.88 -2.54
CA PHE A 89 8.76 11.44 -3.89
C PHE A 89 9.83 12.49 -4.20
N GLU A 90 10.07 13.46 -3.29
CA GLU A 90 11.09 14.49 -3.46
C GLU A 90 12.49 13.88 -3.61
N GLU A 91 12.80 12.88 -2.81
CA GLU A 91 14.05 12.11 -2.95
C GLU A 91 14.14 11.47 -4.35
N GLY A 92 13.05 10.85 -4.81
CA GLY A 92 12.99 10.22 -6.13
C GLY A 92 13.21 11.20 -7.28
N ILE A 93 12.64 12.40 -7.21
CA ILE A 93 12.80 13.42 -8.27
C ILE A 93 14.23 13.98 -8.33
N GLN A 94 14.88 14.12 -7.18
CA GLN A 94 16.20 14.75 -7.09
C GLN A 94 17.36 13.78 -7.31
N ASN A 95 17.15 12.49 -7.06
CA ASN A 95 18.22 11.51 -7.04
C ASN A 95 18.70 11.14 -8.47
N PRO A 96 20.02 11.19 -8.75
CA PRO A 96 20.55 10.89 -10.07
C PRO A 96 20.36 9.42 -10.48
N ARG A 97 20.10 8.52 -9.55
CA ARG A 97 19.86 7.09 -9.82
C ARG A 97 18.48 6.81 -10.39
N THR A 98 17.52 7.73 -10.22
CA THR A 98 16.19 7.60 -10.80
C THR A 98 16.21 7.99 -12.27
N THR A 99 15.50 7.26 -13.10
CA THR A 99 15.38 7.53 -14.53
C THR A 99 13.94 7.78 -14.94
N TYR A 100 13.04 6.97 -14.40
CA TYR A 100 11.62 7.02 -14.72
C TYR A 100 10.95 8.28 -14.12
N ALA A 101 11.30 8.65 -12.90
CA ALA A 101 10.83 9.87 -12.26
C ALA A 101 11.15 11.11 -13.09
N ARG A 102 12.38 11.22 -13.60
CA ARG A 102 12.79 12.35 -14.46
C ARG A 102 12.07 12.37 -15.80
N TYR A 103 11.89 11.20 -16.42
CA TYR A 103 11.11 11.08 -17.65
C TYR A 103 9.67 11.54 -17.46
N LEU A 104 9.02 11.12 -16.37
CA LEU A 104 7.65 11.54 -16.07
C LEU A 104 7.54 13.03 -15.76
N LEU A 105 8.54 13.60 -15.07
CA LEU A 105 8.59 15.05 -14.83
C LEU A 105 8.67 15.84 -16.16
N GLU A 106 9.51 15.41 -17.08
CA GLU A 106 9.59 16.00 -18.42
C GLU A 106 8.25 15.90 -19.16
N LYS A 107 7.63 14.70 -19.15
CA LYS A 107 6.30 14.47 -19.75
C LYS A 107 5.19 15.30 -19.11
N ASN A 108 5.33 15.67 -17.85
CA ASN A 108 4.44 16.58 -17.13
C ASN A 108 4.79 18.07 -17.35
N GLY A 109 5.61 18.37 -18.36
CA GLY A 109 6.01 19.74 -18.71
C GLY A 109 6.99 20.37 -17.71
N GLY A 110 7.78 19.57 -17.00
CA GLY A 110 8.72 20.04 -15.97
C GLY A 110 8.05 20.52 -14.69
N LYS A 111 6.74 20.30 -14.53
CA LYS A 111 5.96 20.68 -13.35
C LYS A 111 5.64 19.47 -12.49
N ILE A 112 5.77 19.60 -11.18
CA ILE A 112 5.33 18.56 -10.23
C ILE A 112 3.79 18.46 -10.29
N ILE A 113 3.11 19.58 -10.24
CA ILE A 113 1.65 19.66 -10.40
C ILE A 113 1.39 20.45 -11.69
N SER A 114 0.76 19.81 -12.66
CA SER A 114 0.26 20.43 -13.89
C SER A 114 -1.27 20.48 -13.87
N ASP A 115 -1.89 20.92 -14.95
CA ASP A 115 -3.34 20.85 -15.15
C ASP A 115 -3.84 19.48 -15.65
N ASP A 116 -2.92 18.55 -15.92
CA ASP A 116 -3.21 17.17 -16.34
C ASP A 116 -3.18 16.24 -15.12
N GLU A 117 -4.37 15.83 -14.67
CA GLU A 117 -4.53 14.95 -13.50
C GLU A 117 -3.80 13.61 -13.67
N LEU A 118 -3.87 13.01 -14.87
CA LEU A 118 -3.26 11.71 -15.12
C LEU A 118 -1.73 11.79 -15.06
N LYS A 119 -1.13 12.79 -15.71
CA LYS A 119 0.32 12.97 -15.71
C LYS A 119 0.83 13.31 -14.33
N THR A 120 0.14 14.21 -13.62
CA THR A 120 0.50 14.58 -12.24
C THR A 120 0.40 13.40 -11.29
N ALA A 121 -0.71 12.66 -11.30
CA ALA A 121 -0.89 11.48 -10.48
C ALA A 121 0.14 10.40 -10.79
N SER A 122 0.42 10.16 -12.08
CA SER A 122 1.45 9.21 -12.52
C SER A 122 2.85 9.61 -12.06
N LEU A 123 3.21 10.90 -12.17
CA LEU A 123 4.50 11.40 -11.71
C LEU A 123 4.67 11.21 -10.20
N LEU A 124 3.71 11.68 -9.40
CA LEU A 124 3.78 11.61 -7.94
C LEU A 124 3.87 10.17 -7.44
N CYS A 125 3.06 9.29 -7.99
CA CYS A 125 3.05 7.89 -7.61
C CYS A 125 4.34 7.17 -8.02
N ASN A 126 4.68 7.24 -9.30
CA ASN A 126 5.78 6.42 -9.83
C ASN A 126 7.15 6.92 -9.41
N ALA A 127 7.37 8.21 -9.18
CA ALA A 127 8.63 8.71 -8.64
C ALA A 127 8.86 8.23 -7.20
N ALA A 128 7.83 8.21 -6.35
CA ALA A 128 7.92 7.64 -5.01
C ALA A 128 8.12 6.11 -5.05
N ILE A 129 7.46 5.40 -5.98
CA ILE A 129 7.66 3.95 -6.18
C ILE A 129 9.08 3.67 -6.65
N GLU A 130 9.63 4.39 -7.63
CA GLU A 130 11.00 4.21 -8.10
C GLU A 130 11.99 4.42 -6.97
N ALA A 131 11.85 5.52 -6.20
CA ALA A 131 12.70 5.82 -5.05
C ALA A 131 12.71 4.65 -4.04
N ARG A 132 11.53 4.11 -3.73
CA ARG A 132 11.39 2.97 -2.83
C ARG A 132 12.05 1.71 -3.40
N VAL A 133 11.83 1.40 -4.69
CA VAL A 133 12.31 0.16 -5.32
C VAL A 133 13.83 0.14 -5.43
N ILE A 134 14.45 1.27 -5.74
CA ILE A 134 15.92 1.36 -5.81
C ILE A 134 16.59 1.57 -4.44
N GLY A 135 15.79 1.57 -3.36
CA GLY A 135 16.28 1.64 -1.98
C GLY A 135 16.89 2.99 -1.62
N LEU A 136 16.22 4.10 -1.93
CA LEU A 136 16.62 5.42 -1.44
C LEU A 136 16.30 5.58 0.04
N ASP A 137 17.06 6.45 0.72
CA ASP A 137 17.05 6.60 2.17
C ASP A 137 15.88 7.47 2.67
N LYS A 138 14.66 7.08 2.31
CA LYS A 138 13.42 7.66 2.84
C LYS A 138 12.39 6.57 3.06
N PRO A 139 11.65 6.59 4.17
CA PRO A 139 10.62 5.61 4.43
C PRO A 139 9.39 5.84 3.54
N ALA A 140 8.65 4.76 3.27
CA ALA A 140 7.31 4.81 2.70
C ALA A 140 6.28 4.46 3.77
N MET A 141 5.22 5.24 3.90
CA MET A 141 4.08 4.84 4.71
C MET A 141 3.43 3.62 4.06
N SER A 142 3.32 2.54 4.82
CA SER A 142 2.76 1.28 4.33
C SER A 142 1.30 1.12 4.73
N ILE A 143 0.55 0.40 3.88
CA ILE A 143 -0.74 -0.19 4.25
C ILE A 143 -0.73 -1.66 3.87
N THR A 144 -1.40 -2.50 4.64
CA THR A 144 -1.49 -3.96 4.42
C THR A 144 -0.12 -4.66 4.29
N GLY A 145 0.90 -4.11 4.97
CA GLY A 145 2.26 -4.64 4.97
C GLY A 145 3.12 -4.27 3.76
N SER A 146 2.71 -3.31 2.93
CA SER A 146 3.47 -2.88 1.75
C SER A 146 3.55 -1.35 1.62
N GLY A 147 4.77 -0.81 1.54
CA GLY A 147 4.99 0.61 1.24
C GLY A 147 4.50 1.01 -0.16
N ALA A 148 4.59 0.10 -1.15
CA ALA A 148 4.05 0.36 -2.48
C ALA A 148 2.52 0.53 -2.45
N HIS A 149 1.81 -0.27 -1.65
CA HIS A 149 0.37 -0.09 -1.46
C HIS A 149 0.04 1.29 -0.88
N GLY A 150 0.81 1.73 0.14
CA GLY A 150 0.61 3.03 0.75
C GLY A 150 0.86 4.20 -0.20
N ILE A 151 1.89 4.12 -1.04
CA ILE A 151 2.18 5.13 -2.06
C ILE A 151 1.05 5.19 -3.10
N ILE A 152 0.64 4.05 -3.66
CA ILE A 152 -0.41 3.97 -4.70
C ILE A 152 -1.76 4.46 -4.14
N ALA A 153 -2.07 4.11 -2.91
CA ALA A 153 -3.33 4.48 -2.28
C ALA A 153 -3.43 5.97 -1.91
N THR A 154 -2.33 6.74 -1.97
CA THR A 154 -2.25 8.14 -1.51
C THR A 154 -1.80 9.14 -2.58
N MET A 155 -0.65 8.92 -3.20
CA MET A 155 0.00 9.95 -4.01
C MET A 155 -0.80 10.42 -5.23
N PRO A 156 -1.54 9.54 -5.95
CA PRO A 156 -2.46 9.98 -7.02
C PRO A 156 -3.56 10.90 -6.50
N LEU A 157 -4.13 10.60 -5.32
CA LEU A 157 -5.20 11.41 -4.72
C LEU A 157 -4.70 12.81 -4.35
N TYR A 158 -3.47 12.89 -3.83
CA TYR A 158 -2.82 14.17 -3.53
C TYR A 158 -2.73 15.05 -4.78
N GLY A 159 -2.24 14.49 -5.89
CA GLY A 159 -2.13 15.21 -7.16
C GLY A 159 -3.46 15.78 -7.62
N VAL A 160 -4.50 14.95 -7.65
CA VAL A 160 -5.86 15.37 -8.05
C VAL A 160 -6.42 16.44 -7.11
N CYS A 161 -6.27 16.28 -5.80
CA CYS A 161 -6.73 17.29 -4.84
C CYS A 161 -6.02 18.63 -5.02
N LYS A 162 -4.72 18.64 -5.27
CA LYS A 162 -3.96 19.90 -5.51
C LYS A 162 -4.41 20.59 -6.81
N ILE A 163 -4.63 19.85 -7.89
CA ILE A 163 -5.11 20.42 -9.16
C ILE A 163 -6.51 21.01 -8.99
N ARG A 164 -7.40 20.31 -8.29
CA ARG A 164 -8.79 20.72 -8.13
C ARG A 164 -9.04 21.69 -6.98
N GLY A 165 -8.01 22.04 -6.20
CA GLY A 165 -8.14 22.93 -5.04
C GLY A 165 -9.03 22.37 -3.93
N LEU A 166 -9.04 21.03 -3.75
CA LEU A 166 -9.84 20.37 -2.72
C LEU A 166 -9.14 20.47 -1.36
N SER A 167 -9.94 20.46 -0.29
CA SER A 167 -9.43 20.57 1.08
C SER A 167 -8.67 19.32 1.54
N ASP A 168 -7.80 19.47 2.53
CA ASP A 168 -7.12 18.34 3.17
C ASP A 168 -8.12 17.36 3.82
N ALA A 169 -9.22 17.86 4.37
CA ALA A 169 -10.30 17.01 4.88
C ALA A 169 -10.89 16.10 3.78
N THR A 170 -11.09 16.63 2.58
CA THR A 170 -11.55 15.84 1.43
C THR A 170 -10.49 14.81 1.01
N LEU A 171 -9.23 15.20 1.01
CA LEU A 171 -8.11 14.30 0.72
C LEU A 171 -8.04 13.14 1.73
N TYR A 172 -8.17 13.43 3.03
CA TYR A 172 -8.11 12.39 4.08
C TYR A 172 -9.31 11.43 3.98
N ARG A 173 -10.50 11.93 3.70
CA ARG A 173 -11.69 11.10 3.45
C ARG A 173 -11.53 10.18 2.25
N ALA A 174 -11.03 10.70 1.13
CA ALA A 174 -10.72 9.90 -0.06
C ALA A 174 -9.67 8.84 0.24
N THR A 175 -8.66 9.18 1.05
CA THR A 175 -7.61 8.24 1.46
C THR A 175 -8.14 7.15 2.39
N ALA A 176 -8.99 7.50 3.35
CA ALA A 176 -9.65 6.51 4.20
C ALA A 176 -10.45 5.50 3.36
N LEU A 177 -11.19 5.97 2.36
CA LEU A 177 -11.89 5.12 1.40
C LEU A 177 -10.92 4.20 0.62
N SER A 178 -9.84 4.76 0.08
CA SER A 178 -8.80 4.01 -0.63
C SER A 178 -8.20 2.91 0.26
N TYR A 179 -7.88 3.24 1.49
CA TYR A 179 -7.29 2.31 2.46
C TYR A 179 -8.26 1.19 2.84
N LEU A 180 -9.52 1.51 3.15
CA LEU A 180 -10.51 0.52 3.55
C LEU A 180 -10.79 -0.49 2.42
N ILE A 181 -10.88 -0.04 1.17
CA ILE A 181 -11.06 -0.94 0.01
C ILE A 181 -9.80 -1.79 -0.22
N CYS A 182 -8.61 -1.20 -0.12
CA CYS A 182 -7.34 -1.93 -0.21
C CYS A 182 -7.26 -3.03 0.86
N MET A 183 -7.58 -2.70 2.11
CA MET A 183 -7.61 -3.66 3.22
C MET A 183 -8.62 -4.76 2.98
N TYR A 184 -9.83 -4.41 2.53
CA TYR A 184 -10.89 -5.38 2.24
C TYR A 184 -10.43 -6.45 1.26
N ILE A 185 -9.77 -6.04 0.17
CA ILE A 185 -9.25 -6.96 -0.86
C ILE A 185 -8.07 -7.77 -0.30
N LYS A 186 -7.17 -7.13 0.46
CA LYS A 186 -5.97 -7.79 0.99
C LYS A 186 -6.27 -8.84 2.06
N GLU A 187 -7.34 -8.70 2.81
CA GLU A 187 -7.73 -9.72 3.78
C GLU A 187 -8.16 -11.05 3.12
N TYR A 188 -8.62 -11.03 1.84
CA TYR A 188 -8.83 -12.26 1.08
C TYR A 188 -7.54 -12.91 0.59
N SER A 189 -6.53 -12.12 0.25
CA SER A 189 -5.30 -12.63 -0.36
C SER A 189 -4.17 -12.89 0.62
N GLY A 190 -4.28 -12.39 1.85
CA GLY A 190 -3.23 -12.38 2.84
C GLY A 190 -2.14 -11.34 2.56
N LYS A 191 -1.16 -11.24 3.46
CA LYS A 191 -0.07 -10.24 3.40
C LYS A 191 0.82 -10.44 2.18
N LEU A 192 1.17 -11.69 1.87
CA LEU A 192 1.89 -12.06 0.65
C LEU A 192 0.95 -12.85 -0.26
N SER A 193 0.88 -12.46 -1.52
CA SER A 193 0.00 -13.09 -2.51
C SER A 193 0.71 -13.25 -3.84
N ALA A 194 0.33 -14.27 -4.62
CA ALA A 194 0.85 -14.48 -5.95
C ALA A 194 0.38 -13.41 -6.94
N PHE A 195 -0.78 -12.77 -6.70
CA PHE A 195 -1.24 -11.65 -7.51
C PHE A 195 -0.63 -10.32 -7.06
N CYS A 196 -0.57 -9.36 -7.97
CA CYS A 196 -0.05 -8.01 -7.69
C CYS A 196 -1.00 -7.21 -6.79
N GLY A 197 -0.73 -7.18 -5.48
CA GLY A 197 -1.51 -6.37 -4.54
C GLY A 197 -1.46 -4.87 -4.83
N CYS A 198 -0.39 -4.39 -5.45
CA CYS A 198 -0.24 -3.00 -5.88
C CYS A 198 -1.34 -2.59 -6.88
N GLY A 199 -1.53 -3.37 -7.94
CA GLY A 199 -2.56 -3.12 -8.93
C GLY A 199 -3.95 -3.47 -8.41
N ILE A 200 -4.11 -4.73 -7.94
CA ILE A 200 -5.43 -5.32 -7.67
C ILE A 200 -6.06 -4.74 -6.38
N ALA A 201 -5.30 -4.54 -5.31
CA ALA A 201 -5.84 -4.03 -4.05
C ALA A 201 -5.68 -2.51 -3.92
N ALA A 202 -4.44 -2.01 -3.90
CA ALA A 202 -4.18 -0.58 -3.73
C ALA A 202 -4.69 0.23 -4.92
N GLY A 203 -4.48 -0.25 -6.15
CA GLY A 203 -4.98 0.39 -7.37
C GLY A 203 -6.50 0.47 -7.41
N THR A 204 -7.22 -0.59 -6.99
CA THR A 204 -8.69 -0.56 -6.91
C THR A 204 -9.18 0.41 -5.85
N GLY A 205 -8.54 0.43 -4.66
CA GLY A 205 -8.85 1.40 -3.61
C GLY A 205 -8.65 2.83 -4.08
N MET A 206 -7.51 3.11 -4.70
CA MET A 206 -7.19 4.41 -5.31
C MET A 206 -8.20 4.82 -6.38
N ALA A 207 -8.57 3.90 -7.29
CA ALA A 207 -9.54 4.17 -8.34
C ALA A 207 -10.93 4.54 -7.79
N CYS A 208 -11.41 3.85 -6.74
CA CYS A 208 -12.64 4.20 -6.05
C CYS A 208 -12.55 5.58 -5.37
N ALA A 209 -11.41 5.90 -4.76
CA ALA A 209 -11.20 7.20 -4.15
C ALA A 209 -11.12 8.34 -5.19
N LEU A 210 -10.58 8.10 -6.38
CA LEU A 210 -10.67 9.04 -7.50
C LEU A 210 -12.11 9.28 -7.92
N VAL A 211 -12.93 8.23 -8.03
CA VAL A 211 -14.38 8.37 -8.29
C VAL A 211 -15.04 9.26 -7.23
N PHE A 212 -14.70 9.05 -5.94
CA PHE A 212 -15.19 9.89 -4.85
C PHE A 212 -14.77 11.36 -5.00
N LEU A 213 -13.51 11.65 -5.32
CA LEU A 213 -13.00 13.02 -5.54
C LEU A 213 -13.68 13.70 -6.75
N HIS A 214 -14.14 12.93 -7.71
CA HIS A 214 -14.92 13.42 -8.87
C HIS A 214 -16.43 13.48 -8.62
N GLY A 215 -16.88 13.25 -7.37
CA GLY A 215 -18.29 13.34 -7.00
C GLY A 215 -19.13 12.11 -7.38
N GLY A 216 -18.46 10.99 -7.71
CA GLY A 216 -19.16 9.75 -8.00
C GLY A 216 -19.73 9.09 -6.73
N ASP A 217 -20.80 8.33 -6.93
CA ASP A 217 -21.51 7.61 -5.88
C ASP A 217 -21.01 6.16 -5.70
N GLU A 218 -21.61 5.44 -4.77
CA GLU A 218 -21.34 4.03 -4.50
C GLU A 218 -21.52 3.15 -5.77
N HIS A 219 -22.53 3.44 -6.58
CA HIS A 219 -22.79 2.68 -7.82
C HIS A 219 -21.67 2.89 -8.85
N ALA A 220 -21.13 4.11 -8.96
CA ALA A 220 -19.98 4.40 -9.80
C ALA A 220 -18.73 3.65 -9.29
N MET A 221 -18.54 3.57 -7.98
CA MET A 221 -17.45 2.77 -7.37
C MET A 221 -17.62 1.27 -7.64
N ALA A 222 -18.82 0.73 -7.51
CA ALA A 222 -19.10 -0.67 -7.83
C ALA A 222 -18.74 -1.00 -9.29
N ARG A 223 -19.09 -0.12 -10.24
CA ARG A 223 -18.68 -0.27 -11.64
C ARG A 223 -17.16 -0.18 -11.81
N THR A 224 -16.49 0.69 -11.06
CA THR A 224 -15.03 0.82 -11.06
C THR A 224 -14.37 -0.47 -10.56
N ILE A 225 -14.85 -1.05 -9.47
CA ILE A 225 -14.36 -2.33 -8.96
C ILE A 225 -14.54 -3.44 -10.01
N ASN A 226 -15.69 -3.51 -10.67
CA ASN A 226 -15.94 -4.48 -11.74
C ASN A 226 -14.98 -4.30 -12.92
N ASN A 227 -14.70 -3.06 -13.33
CA ASN A 227 -13.75 -2.76 -14.40
C ASN A 227 -12.32 -3.15 -14.01
N MET A 228 -11.89 -2.82 -12.79
CA MET A 228 -10.57 -3.22 -12.28
C MET A 228 -10.46 -4.75 -12.20
N SER A 229 -11.47 -5.40 -11.66
CA SER A 229 -11.51 -6.86 -11.57
C SER A 229 -11.42 -7.55 -12.93
N SER A 230 -12.17 -7.10 -13.91
CA SER A 230 -12.12 -7.68 -15.27
C SER A 230 -10.83 -7.40 -16.02
N SER A 231 -10.10 -6.32 -15.68
CA SER A 231 -8.92 -5.89 -16.42
C SER A 231 -7.60 -6.43 -15.85
N ILE A 232 -7.44 -6.49 -14.52
CA ILE A 232 -6.14 -6.73 -13.89
C ILE A 232 -6.10 -7.88 -12.89
N THR A 233 -7.19 -8.62 -12.67
CA THR A 233 -7.22 -9.71 -11.66
C THR A 233 -6.16 -10.79 -11.88
N GLY A 234 -5.76 -11.03 -13.14
CA GLY A 234 -4.70 -11.98 -13.49
C GLY A 234 -3.26 -11.44 -13.38
N MET A 235 -3.07 -10.20 -12.91
CA MET A 235 -1.73 -9.61 -12.79
C MET A 235 -0.92 -10.31 -11.70
N ILE A 236 0.21 -10.91 -12.08
CA ILE A 236 1.12 -11.62 -11.17
C ILE A 236 2.07 -10.60 -10.52
N CYS A 237 2.40 -10.84 -9.25
CA CYS A 237 3.39 -10.04 -8.53
C CYS A 237 4.80 -10.38 -9.01
N HIS A 238 5.62 -9.38 -9.25
CA HIS A 238 7.03 -9.53 -9.61
C HIS A 238 7.99 -9.44 -8.40
N GLY A 239 7.48 -9.30 -7.19
CA GLY A 239 8.26 -9.18 -5.95
C GLY A 239 8.30 -7.76 -5.40
#